data_3d57eeef31d1848f3070468ad73646f7
#
_entry.id   3d57eeef31d1848f3070468ad73646f7
#
_cell.length_a   1.000
_cell.length_b   1.000
_cell.length_c   1.000
_cell.angle_alpha   90.00
_cell.angle_beta   90.00
_cell.angle_gamma   90.00
#
_symmetry.space_group_name_H-M   'P 1'
#
loop_
_entity.id
_entity.type
_entity.pdbx_description
1 polymer ?
#
loop_
_entity_poly.entity_id
_entity_poly.type
_entity_poly.pdbx_seq_one_letter_code
_entity_poly.pdbx_strand_id
1 'polypeptide(L)'
;ALREFCDFRNLLPRGVKLAPEDVWDRVAFVLSLKMTDPQFSGQTKERLSSRQAAGFVEGAAHDAFSLWLNANTEFGEKIAQLAIERASARLKTEKQIVRKKVTQGPALPGKLADCISQDLSRTELFLVEGDSAGGSAKQARDKDFQAILPLRGKILNTWEVASGQVLGSQEVHDLAVAIGCDPGKDEIDGLRYGKIVILADADSDGLHIATLLTALFLRHFPTLVAAGHVFVAMPPLFRVDVGKQVFYALDEEEKRLLLEKIQREKLKGQVHVTRFKGLGEMNPQQLRESTMHVDTRRLVQLTVDDDTATRSLMDMLLAKKRASDRKSWLEQKGDLATLEV
;
A
#
# COMPACT_ATOMS: atom_id res chain seq x y z
N ALA A 1 -19.58 -19.90 7.23
CA ALA A 1 -20.04 -20.75 8.35
C ALA A 1 -20.70 -19.94 9.46
N LEU A 2 -19.96 -19.16 10.31
CA LEU A 2 -20.58 -18.49 11.48
C LEU A 2 -21.65 -17.46 11.07
N ARG A 3 -21.44 -16.71 9.99
CA ARG A 3 -22.44 -15.77 9.46
C ARG A 3 -23.71 -16.48 9.03
N GLU A 4 -23.61 -17.55 8.30
CA GLU A 4 -24.74 -18.37 7.85
C GLU A 4 -25.48 -18.97 9.04
N PHE A 5 -24.74 -19.44 10.06
CA PHE A 5 -25.31 -19.91 11.31
C PHE A 5 -26.12 -18.80 12.02
N CYS A 6 -25.58 -17.56 12.08
CA CYS A 6 -26.28 -16.43 12.67
C CYS A 6 -27.53 -16.04 11.86
N ASP A 7 -27.44 -16.04 10.54
CA ASP A 7 -28.56 -15.70 9.64
C ASP A 7 -29.68 -16.73 9.76
N PHE A 8 -29.32 -18.03 9.74
CA PHE A 8 -30.31 -19.13 9.84
C PHE A 8 -31.06 -19.09 11.20
N ARG A 9 -30.38 -18.73 12.27
CA ARG A 9 -30.98 -18.69 13.61
C ARG A 9 -31.52 -17.30 14.00
N ASN A 10 -31.50 -16.34 13.09
CA ASN A 10 -31.94 -14.95 13.34
C ASN A 10 -31.27 -14.30 14.54
N LEU A 11 -29.97 -14.52 14.74
CA LEU A 11 -29.21 -13.98 15.87
C LEU A 11 -28.73 -12.56 15.64
N LEU A 12 -28.64 -12.09 14.39
CA LEU A 12 -28.14 -10.78 14.05
C LEU A 12 -29.11 -9.66 14.38
N PRO A 13 -28.73 -8.67 15.20
CA PRO A 13 -29.56 -7.48 15.43
C PRO A 13 -29.71 -6.67 14.13
N ARG A 14 -30.82 -5.92 14.02
CA ARG A 14 -31.08 -5.06 12.85
C ARG A 14 -29.92 -4.10 12.59
N GLY A 15 -29.38 -4.12 11.38
CA GLY A 15 -28.31 -3.23 10.94
C GLY A 15 -26.89 -3.67 11.35
N VAL A 16 -26.74 -4.80 12.03
CA VAL A 16 -25.41 -5.40 12.33
C VAL A 16 -25.06 -6.40 11.25
N LYS A 17 -23.87 -6.23 10.65
CA LYS A 17 -23.27 -7.19 9.73
C LYS A 17 -21.92 -7.63 10.30
N LEU A 18 -21.68 -8.93 10.35
CA LEU A 18 -20.40 -9.50 10.77
C LEU A 18 -19.37 -9.31 9.67
N ALA A 19 -18.22 -8.73 10.03
CA ALA A 19 -17.04 -8.70 9.19
C ALA A 19 -16.05 -9.81 9.63
N PRO A 20 -15.11 -10.24 8.78
CA PRO A 20 -14.12 -11.25 9.15
C PRO A 20 -13.37 -10.93 10.44
N GLU A 21 -12.96 -9.69 10.64
CA GLU A 21 -12.25 -9.21 11.83
C GLU A 21 -13.05 -9.38 13.13
N ASP A 22 -14.38 -9.26 13.09
CA ASP A 22 -15.25 -9.46 14.26
C ASP A 22 -15.22 -10.91 14.74
N VAL A 23 -14.97 -11.85 13.83
CA VAL A 23 -14.90 -13.30 14.10
C VAL A 23 -13.49 -13.71 14.52
N TRP A 24 -12.46 -13.17 13.85
CA TRP A 24 -11.07 -13.59 14.06
C TRP A 24 -10.41 -12.99 15.28
N ASP A 25 -10.93 -11.89 15.83
CA ASP A 25 -10.36 -11.29 17.04
C ASP A 25 -10.40 -12.29 18.21
N ARG A 26 -9.25 -12.52 18.86
CA ARG A 26 -9.01 -13.49 19.93
C ARG A 26 -9.21 -14.97 19.56
N VAL A 27 -9.25 -15.30 18.29
CA VAL A 27 -9.19 -16.68 17.85
C VAL A 27 -7.73 -17.10 17.76
N ALA A 28 -7.36 -18.15 18.46
CA ALA A 28 -6.09 -18.83 18.31
C ALA A 28 -6.34 -20.16 17.57
N PHE A 29 -5.60 -20.41 16.51
CA PHE A 29 -5.71 -21.67 15.76
C PHE A 29 -4.35 -22.17 15.29
N VAL A 30 -4.25 -23.43 15.05
CA VAL A 30 -3.09 -24.07 14.40
C VAL A 30 -3.60 -24.76 13.14
N LEU A 31 -3.04 -24.35 12.01
CA LEU A 31 -3.30 -24.98 10.71
C LEU A 31 -2.08 -25.81 10.30
N SER A 32 -2.28 -27.13 10.15
CA SER A 32 -1.27 -28.03 9.60
C SER A 32 -1.70 -28.48 8.21
N LEU A 33 -0.98 -28.08 7.19
CA LEU A 33 -1.25 -28.42 5.80
C LEU A 33 -0.01 -29.06 5.16
N LYS A 34 -0.20 -30.24 4.56
CA LYS A 34 0.84 -30.91 3.76
C LYS A 34 0.51 -30.78 2.28
N MET A 35 1.44 -30.26 1.50
CA MET A 35 1.28 -30.09 0.06
C MET A 35 2.62 -30.29 -0.67
N THR A 36 2.54 -30.67 -1.94
CA THR A 36 3.70 -31.11 -2.72
C THR A 36 4.57 -29.96 -3.24
N ASP A 37 4.05 -28.74 -3.40
CA ASP A 37 4.82 -27.59 -3.91
C ASP A 37 4.30 -26.30 -3.26
N PRO A 38 4.65 -26.03 -1.98
CA PRO A 38 4.21 -24.85 -1.30
C PRO A 38 4.94 -23.61 -1.84
N GLN A 39 4.18 -22.63 -2.34
CA GLN A 39 4.71 -21.35 -2.76
C GLN A 39 4.55 -20.34 -1.64
N PHE A 40 5.63 -19.64 -1.32
CA PHE A 40 5.64 -18.62 -0.29
C PHE A 40 5.99 -17.24 -0.88
N SER A 41 5.44 -16.18 -0.31
CA SER A 41 5.85 -14.82 -0.58
C SER A 41 7.05 -14.46 0.31
N GLY A 42 8.19 -14.14 -0.32
CA GLY A 42 9.42 -13.77 0.37
C GLY A 42 10.29 -14.95 0.80
N GLN A 43 11.58 -14.66 1.10
CA GLN A 43 12.57 -15.66 1.51
C GLN A 43 12.31 -16.21 2.91
N THR A 44 11.66 -15.48 3.78
CA THR A 44 11.33 -15.87 5.15
C THR A 44 10.22 -16.91 5.25
N LYS A 45 9.53 -17.19 4.13
CA LYS A 45 8.43 -18.17 4.04
C LYS A 45 7.29 -17.92 5.04
N GLU A 46 7.08 -16.67 5.44
CA GLU A 46 6.07 -16.30 6.44
C GLU A 46 4.63 -16.37 5.90
N ARG A 47 4.46 -16.20 4.60
CA ARG A 47 3.14 -16.19 3.98
C ARG A 47 3.07 -17.19 2.81
N LEU A 48 2.17 -18.17 2.93
CA LEU A 48 1.85 -19.09 1.83
C LEU A 48 1.06 -18.34 0.75
N SER A 49 1.54 -18.36 -0.50
CA SER A 49 0.92 -17.67 -1.64
C SER A 49 0.16 -18.60 -2.59
N SER A 50 0.13 -19.89 -2.30
CA SER A 50 -0.56 -20.91 -3.12
C SER A 50 -2.07 -20.74 -3.05
N ARG A 51 -2.71 -20.20 -4.11
CA ARG A 51 -4.17 -19.97 -4.16
C ARG A 51 -4.99 -21.27 -4.01
N GLN A 52 -4.48 -22.38 -4.55
CA GLN A 52 -5.15 -23.67 -4.43
C GLN A 52 -5.24 -24.14 -2.98
N ALA A 53 -4.19 -23.88 -2.18
CA ALA A 53 -4.19 -24.19 -0.76
C ALA A 53 -5.26 -23.39 0.00
N ALA A 54 -5.39 -22.10 -0.32
CA ALA A 54 -6.41 -21.26 0.30
C ALA A 54 -7.83 -21.78 0.05
N GLY A 55 -8.17 -22.08 -1.21
CA GLY A 55 -9.50 -22.63 -1.55
C GLY A 55 -9.77 -23.98 -0.91
N PHE A 56 -8.77 -24.85 -0.84
CA PHE A 56 -8.92 -26.16 -0.18
C PHE A 56 -9.16 -26.02 1.33
N VAL A 57 -8.35 -25.16 1.99
CA VAL A 57 -8.48 -24.91 3.43
C VAL A 57 -9.81 -24.22 3.73
N GLU A 58 -10.20 -23.24 2.91
CA GLU A 58 -11.49 -22.55 3.06
C GLU A 58 -12.66 -23.53 3.01
N GLY A 59 -12.72 -24.39 1.98
CA GLY A 59 -13.79 -25.41 1.87
C GLY A 59 -13.81 -26.37 3.06
N ALA A 60 -12.68 -26.98 3.38
CA ALA A 60 -12.59 -27.94 4.47
C ALA A 60 -12.92 -27.31 5.84
N ALA A 61 -12.41 -26.11 6.12
CA ALA A 61 -12.68 -25.38 7.36
C ALA A 61 -14.14 -24.92 7.44
N HIS A 62 -14.69 -24.43 6.33
CA HIS A 62 -16.08 -24.00 6.25
C HIS A 62 -17.03 -25.17 6.57
N ASP A 63 -16.85 -26.31 5.92
CA ASP A 63 -17.73 -27.47 6.09
C ASP A 63 -17.62 -28.05 7.50
N ALA A 64 -16.39 -28.27 7.98
CA ALA A 64 -16.17 -28.81 9.33
C ALA A 64 -16.73 -27.87 10.41
N PHE A 65 -16.53 -26.57 10.28
CA PHE A 65 -17.01 -25.59 11.26
C PHE A 65 -18.53 -25.42 11.20
N SER A 66 -19.12 -25.46 10.01
CA SER A 66 -20.58 -25.45 9.84
C SER A 66 -21.23 -26.67 10.52
N LEU A 67 -20.69 -27.88 10.31
CA LEU A 67 -21.17 -29.09 10.95
C LEU A 67 -21.02 -28.99 12.48
N TRP A 68 -19.88 -28.49 12.96
CA TRP A 68 -19.63 -28.36 14.39
C TRP A 68 -20.58 -27.35 15.05
N LEU A 69 -20.82 -26.19 14.43
CA LEU A 69 -21.76 -25.17 14.92
C LEU A 69 -23.20 -25.74 15.06
N ASN A 70 -23.63 -26.54 14.08
CA ASN A 70 -24.95 -27.17 14.10
C ASN A 70 -25.05 -28.29 15.12
N ALA A 71 -23.97 -29.02 15.37
CA ALA A 71 -23.91 -30.05 16.38
C ALA A 71 -23.80 -29.50 17.81
N ASN A 72 -23.20 -28.30 17.97
CA ASN A 72 -22.93 -27.68 19.27
C ASN A 72 -23.60 -26.31 19.35
N THR A 73 -24.91 -26.26 19.20
CA THR A 73 -25.68 -25.00 19.07
C THR A 73 -25.49 -24.02 20.21
N GLU A 74 -25.41 -24.50 21.46
CA GLU A 74 -25.19 -23.67 22.62
C GLU A 74 -23.84 -22.92 22.57
N PHE A 75 -22.77 -23.61 22.16
CA PHE A 75 -21.44 -23.01 21.99
C PHE A 75 -21.41 -22.12 20.76
N GLY A 76 -22.08 -22.53 19.67
CA GLY A 76 -22.23 -21.74 18.46
C GLY A 76 -22.90 -20.37 18.75
N GLU A 77 -23.95 -20.37 19.54
CA GLU A 77 -24.62 -19.13 19.98
C GLU A 77 -23.72 -18.24 20.85
N LYS A 78 -22.92 -18.81 21.75
CA LYS A 78 -21.93 -18.04 22.53
C LYS A 78 -20.86 -17.40 21.63
N ILE A 79 -20.35 -18.14 20.65
CA ILE A 79 -19.39 -17.58 19.67
C ILE A 79 -20.04 -16.50 18.81
N ALA A 80 -21.27 -16.73 18.35
CA ALA A 80 -22.03 -15.74 17.60
C ALA A 80 -22.24 -14.46 18.41
N GLN A 81 -22.60 -14.58 19.68
CA GLN A 81 -22.79 -13.44 20.57
C GLN A 81 -21.52 -12.61 20.74
N LEU A 82 -20.37 -13.25 20.95
CA LEU A 82 -19.07 -12.57 21.01
C LEU A 82 -18.75 -11.79 19.72
N ALA A 83 -19.00 -12.40 18.56
CA ALA A 83 -18.79 -11.76 17.26
C ALA A 83 -19.76 -10.56 17.05
N ILE A 84 -21.03 -10.71 17.46
CA ILE A 84 -22.06 -9.66 17.37
C ILE A 84 -21.73 -8.49 18.30
N GLU A 85 -21.27 -8.74 19.51
CA GLU A 85 -20.84 -7.69 20.45
C GLU A 85 -19.69 -6.86 19.85
N ARG A 86 -18.75 -7.50 19.17
CA ARG A 86 -17.62 -6.83 18.50
C ARG A 86 -18.05 -6.04 17.28
N ALA A 87 -18.87 -6.64 16.42
CA ALA A 87 -19.48 -5.93 15.31
C ALA A 87 -20.23 -4.69 15.77
N SER A 88 -20.97 -4.82 16.89
CA SER A 88 -21.70 -3.71 17.49
C SER A 88 -20.78 -2.64 18.07
N ALA A 89 -19.68 -3.03 18.73
CA ALA A 89 -18.67 -2.12 19.23
C ALA A 89 -17.96 -1.39 18.10
N ARG A 90 -17.53 -2.12 17.03
CA ARG A 90 -16.95 -1.53 15.83
C ARG A 90 -17.88 -0.53 15.18
N LEU A 91 -19.15 -0.88 14.96
CA LEU A 91 -20.15 0.01 14.36
C LEU A 91 -20.49 1.22 15.26
N LYS A 92 -20.41 1.08 16.58
CA LYS A 92 -20.53 2.23 17.52
C LYS A 92 -19.32 3.14 17.39
N THR A 93 -18.11 2.58 17.32
CA THR A 93 -16.87 3.35 17.12
C THR A 93 -16.90 4.06 15.77
N GLU A 94 -17.31 3.37 14.71
CA GLU A 94 -17.48 3.96 13.37
C GLU A 94 -18.55 5.09 13.36
N LYS A 95 -19.63 4.95 14.14
CA LYS A 95 -20.65 6.01 14.29
C LYS A 95 -20.20 7.15 15.20
N GLN A 96 -19.36 6.90 16.20
CA GLN A 96 -18.79 7.95 17.07
C GLN A 96 -17.66 8.71 16.39
N ILE A 97 -17.00 8.11 15.40
CA ILE A 97 -16.08 8.78 14.49
C ILE A 97 -16.90 9.46 13.36
N VAL A 98 -18.02 10.13 13.71
CA VAL A 98 -18.47 11.26 12.92
C VAL A 98 -17.36 12.30 13.06
N ARG A 99 -16.64 12.57 11.95
CA ARG A 99 -15.64 13.63 11.85
C ARG A 99 -16.11 14.81 12.69
N LYS A 100 -15.45 15.11 13.81
CA LYS A 100 -15.40 16.49 14.26
C LYS A 100 -15.00 17.25 13.01
N LYS A 101 -15.95 18.00 12.41
CA LYS A 101 -15.61 18.97 11.37
C LYS A 101 -14.42 19.70 11.93
N VAL A 102 -13.31 19.67 11.22
CA VAL A 102 -12.13 20.49 11.52
C VAL A 102 -12.59 21.92 11.32
N THR A 103 -13.21 22.48 12.34
CA THR A 103 -13.75 23.86 12.32
C THR A 103 -12.66 24.87 12.65
N GLN A 104 -11.40 24.41 12.87
CA GLN A 104 -10.26 25.27 13.19
C GLN A 104 -8.95 24.69 12.66
N GLY A 105 -8.87 24.39 11.35
CA GLY A 105 -7.65 23.99 10.66
C GLY A 105 -7.64 24.49 9.22
N PRO A 106 -6.47 24.50 8.54
CA PRO A 106 -6.41 24.88 7.13
C PRO A 106 -7.34 23.98 6.31
N ALA A 107 -8.03 24.56 5.32
CA ALA A 107 -8.89 23.79 4.42
C ALA A 107 -8.04 22.74 3.69
N LEU A 108 -8.56 21.51 3.59
CA LEU A 108 -7.88 20.42 2.87
C LEU A 108 -7.68 20.83 1.40
N PRO A 109 -6.54 20.44 0.79
CA PRO A 109 -6.26 20.76 -0.60
C PRO A 109 -7.39 20.28 -1.52
N GLY A 110 -7.89 21.16 -2.40
CA GLY A 110 -9.00 20.81 -3.30
C GLY A 110 -8.68 19.67 -4.28
N LYS A 111 -7.40 19.41 -4.52
CA LYS A 111 -6.92 18.28 -5.34
C LYS A 111 -6.91 16.93 -4.61
N LEU A 112 -7.00 16.93 -3.26
CA LEU A 112 -7.04 15.71 -2.46
C LEU A 112 -8.37 14.95 -2.67
N ALA A 113 -8.27 13.71 -3.07
CA ALA A 113 -9.40 12.78 -3.04
C ALA A 113 -9.29 11.94 -1.75
N ASP A 114 -9.93 12.40 -0.70
CA ASP A 114 -9.85 11.80 0.64
C ASP A 114 -10.59 10.46 0.74
N CYS A 115 -10.28 9.65 1.73
CA CYS A 115 -10.96 8.40 2.04
C CYS A 115 -12.02 8.59 3.14
N ILE A 116 -12.87 7.57 3.31
CA ILE A 116 -14.01 7.62 4.27
C ILE A 116 -13.53 7.28 5.68
N SER A 117 -12.68 6.26 5.82
CA SER A 117 -12.16 5.79 7.10
C SER A 117 -11.22 6.82 7.74
N GLN A 118 -11.18 6.83 9.06
CA GLN A 118 -10.24 7.59 9.88
C GLN A 118 -9.35 6.68 10.75
N ASP A 119 -9.49 5.39 10.56
CA ASP A 119 -8.69 4.40 11.26
C ASP A 119 -7.26 4.38 10.70
N LEU A 120 -6.31 4.92 11.47
CA LEU A 120 -4.90 4.97 11.09
C LEU A 120 -4.29 3.60 10.80
N SER A 121 -4.82 2.54 11.37
CA SER A 121 -4.32 1.18 11.09
C SER A 121 -4.58 0.75 9.64
N ARG A 122 -5.53 1.39 8.96
CA ARG A 122 -6.00 1.03 7.61
C ARG A 122 -5.76 2.12 6.58
N THR A 123 -5.84 3.41 6.98
CA THR A 123 -5.83 4.53 6.05
C THR A 123 -4.50 4.74 5.36
N GLU A 124 -4.55 5.07 4.07
CA GLU A 124 -3.41 5.23 3.21
C GLU A 124 -3.56 6.48 2.34
N LEU A 125 -2.49 7.27 2.23
CA LEU A 125 -2.40 8.40 1.32
C LEU A 125 -1.40 8.09 0.21
N PHE A 126 -1.85 8.03 -1.03
CA PHE A 126 -0.97 7.91 -2.19
C PHE A 126 -0.64 9.30 -2.74
N LEU A 127 0.65 9.62 -2.76
CA LEU A 127 1.21 10.78 -3.42
C LEU A 127 1.54 10.38 -4.85
N VAL A 128 0.75 10.87 -5.82
CA VAL A 128 0.80 10.39 -7.20
C VAL A 128 1.36 11.48 -8.12
N GLU A 129 2.28 11.10 -8.99
CA GLU A 129 2.85 12.00 -9.98
C GLU A 129 1.82 12.40 -11.03
N GLY A 130 1.59 13.71 -11.16
CA GLY A 130 0.78 14.29 -12.23
C GLY A 130 -0.73 14.08 -12.11
N ASP A 131 -1.46 14.90 -12.85
CA ASP A 131 -2.93 14.86 -12.86
C ASP A 131 -3.48 13.64 -13.64
N SER A 132 -2.77 13.17 -14.66
CA SER A 132 -3.19 12.01 -15.48
C SER A 132 -3.18 10.71 -14.66
N ALA A 133 -2.03 10.36 -14.08
CA ALA A 133 -1.92 9.20 -13.21
C ALA A 133 -2.77 9.36 -11.95
N GLY A 134 -2.87 10.60 -11.41
CA GLY A 134 -3.79 10.95 -10.33
C GLY A 134 -5.25 10.66 -10.66
N GLY A 135 -5.68 10.88 -11.90
CA GLY A 135 -7.02 10.56 -12.39
C GLY A 135 -7.28 9.05 -12.39
N SER A 136 -6.35 8.26 -12.93
CA SER A 136 -6.42 6.80 -12.92
C SER A 136 -6.39 6.25 -11.48
N ALA A 137 -5.52 6.78 -10.61
CA ALA A 137 -5.43 6.37 -9.21
C ALA A 137 -6.71 6.69 -8.43
N LYS A 138 -7.35 7.84 -8.67
CA LYS A 138 -8.64 8.19 -8.06
C LYS A 138 -9.75 7.22 -8.41
N GLN A 139 -9.72 6.64 -9.61
CA GLN A 139 -10.68 5.61 -10.04
C GLN A 139 -10.30 4.21 -9.52
N ALA A 140 -9.01 3.92 -9.43
CA ALA A 140 -8.46 2.64 -9.01
C ALA A 140 -8.59 2.38 -7.48
N ARG A 141 -8.54 3.46 -6.66
CA ARG A 141 -8.45 3.38 -5.21
C ARG A 141 -9.64 2.69 -4.55
N ASP A 142 -9.42 2.13 -3.39
CA ASP A 142 -10.50 1.83 -2.45
C ASP A 142 -10.88 3.11 -1.70
N LYS A 143 -12.12 3.57 -1.92
CA LYS A 143 -12.60 4.84 -1.35
C LYS A 143 -12.75 4.79 0.16
N ASP A 144 -12.83 3.60 0.73
CA ASP A 144 -13.04 3.46 2.17
C ASP A 144 -11.79 3.85 2.94
N PHE A 145 -10.59 3.47 2.47
CA PHE A 145 -9.36 3.69 3.24
C PHE A 145 -8.19 4.28 2.43
N GLN A 146 -8.30 4.42 1.10
CA GLN A 146 -7.24 5.00 0.27
C GLN A 146 -7.59 6.41 -0.19
N ALA A 147 -6.71 7.35 0.10
CA ALA A 147 -6.76 8.73 -0.37
C ALA A 147 -5.70 8.97 -1.45
N ILE A 148 -5.96 9.91 -2.37
CA ILE A 148 -5.06 10.27 -3.47
C ILE A 148 -4.78 11.77 -3.42
N LEU A 149 -3.51 12.14 -3.41
CA LEU A 149 -3.04 13.50 -3.59
C LEU A 149 -2.17 13.58 -4.85
N PRO A 150 -2.68 14.09 -5.97
CA PRO A 150 -1.86 14.34 -7.15
C PRO A 150 -0.87 15.48 -6.89
N LEU A 151 0.37 15.30 -7.32
CA LEU A 151 1.42 16.30 -7.26
C LEU A 151 1.62 16.92 -8.65
N ARG A 152 1.73 18.24 -8.72
CA ARG A 152 1.95 18.94 -9.99
C ARG A 152 3.43 19.04 -10.32
N GLY A 153 3.94 18.01 -10.99
CA GLY A 153 5.33 17.93 -11.41
C GLY A 153 6.31 17.70 -10.24
N LYS A 154 7.57 18.06 -10.49
CA LYS A 154 8.64 17.91 -9.49
C LYS A 154 8.46 18.88 -8.35
N ILE A 155 8.45 18.38 -7.13
CA ILE A 155 8.41 19.24 -5.94
C ILE A 155 9.73 20.00 -5.77
N LEU A 156 9.71 21.04 -4.95
CA LEU A 156 10.92 21.76 -4.55
C LEU A 156 11.95 20.77 -3.96
N ASN A 157 13.23 20.90 -4.37
CA ASN A 157 14.31 20.26 -3.64
C ASN A 157 14.46 20.90 -2.27
N THR A 158 13.94 20.23 -1.25
CA THR A 158 13.88 20.75 0.12
C THR A 158 15.11 20.42 0.94
N TRP A 159 16.10 19.71 0.37
CA TRP A 159 17.26 19.21 1.12
C TRP A 159 18.09 20.31 1.78
N GLU A 160 18.26 21.45 1.09
CA GLU A 160 19.01 22.60 1.63
C GLU A 160 18.09 23.71 2.19
N VAL A 161 16.77 23.46 2.31
CA VAL A 161 15.79 24.44 2.78
C VAL A 161 15.48 24.22 4.25
N ALA A 162 15.39 25.28 5.04
CA ALA A 162 14.99 25.19 6.44
C ALA A 162 13.50 24.81 6.58
N SER A 163 13.13 24.03 7.60
CA SER A 163 11.76 23.51 7.78
C SER A 163 10.69 24.61 7.84
N GLY A 164 11.03 25.78 8.42
CA GLY A 164 10.10 26.91 8.44
C GLY A 164 9.86 27.58 7.07
N GLN A 165 10.72 27.31 6.08
CA GLN A 165 10.62 27.89 4.75
C GLN A 165 10.02 26.95 3.69
N VAL A 166 10.01 25.64 3.96
CA VAL A 166 9.52 24.65 2.97
C VAL A 166 8.02 24.80 2.69
N LEU A 167 7.25 25.31 3.65
CA LEU A 167 5.82 25.61 3.48
C LEU A 167 5.53 26.78 2.53
N GLY A 168 6.55 27.52 2.10
CA GLY A 168 6.44 28.49 1.01
C GLY A 168 6.18 27.83 -0.35
N SER A 169 6.48 26.54 -0.49
CA SER A 169 6.08 25.76 -1.66
C SER A 169 4.64 25.25 -1.48
N GLN A 170 3.75 25.61 -2.42
CA GLN A 170 2.34 25.20 -2.37
C GLN A 170 2.19 23.69 -2.32
N GLU A 171 3.00 22.94 -3.07
CA GLU A 171 2.95 21.46 -3.08
C GLU A 171 3.33 20.86 -1.73
N VAL A 172 4.36 21.42 -1.06
CA VAL A 172 4.78 20.97 0.28
C VAL A 172 3.74 21.36 1.33
N HIS A 173 3.18 22.57 1.22
CA HIS A 173 2.08 23.01 2.08
C HIS A 173 0.86 22.11 1.96
N ASP A 174 0.40 21.83 0.73
CA ASP A 174 -0.73 20.94 0.48
C ASP A 174 -0.49 19.54 1.05
N LEU A 175 0.74 19.04 0.90
CA LEU A 175 1.14 17.74 1.43
C LEU A 175 1.11 17.73 2.96
N ALA A 176 1.70 18.74 3.63
CA ALA A 176 1.69 18.87 5.08
C ALA A 176 0.26 18.93 5.65
N VAL A 177 -0.60 19.75 5.02
CA VAL A 177 -2.03 19.84 5.38
C VAL A 177 -2.77 18.52 5.16
N ALA A 178 -2.51 17.82 4.05
CA ALA A 178 -3.14 16.54 3.76
C ALA A 178 -2.72 15.47 4.79
N ILE A 179 -1.44 15.40 5.14
CA ILE A 179 -0.90 14.46 6.13
C ILE A 179 -1.38 14.81 7.54
N GLY A 180 -1.52 16.12 7.84
CA GLY A 180 -1.89 16.62 9.16
C GLY A 180 -0.70 16.81 10.10
N CYS A 181 0.52 16.89 9.57
CA CYS A 181 1.76 17.08 10.34
C CYS A 181 2.55 18.26 9.80
N ASP A 182 3.18 19.02 10.69
CA ASP A 182 4.02 20.16 10.33
C ASP A 182 5.49 19.74 10.08
N PRO A 183 6.15 20.31 9.05
CA PRO A 183 7.56 20.03 8.81
C PRO A 183 8.46 20.47 9.98
N GLY A 184 9.39 19.59 10.36
CA GLY A 184 10.37 19.86 11.42
C GLY A 184 9.83 19.78 12.84
N LYS A 185 8.60 19.30 13.02
CA LYS A 185 8.05 18.95 14.32
C LYS A 185 8.12 17.44 14.56
N ASP A 186 8.35 17.04 15.80
CA ASP A 186 8.41 15.64 16.20
C ASP A 186 7.02 15.07 16.53
N GLU A 187 6.02 15.94 16.70
CA GLU A 187 4.65 15.57 17.02
C GLU A 187 3.92 15.07 15.77
N ILE A 188 3.30 13.90 15.88
CA ILE A 188 2.52 13.28 14.81
C ILE A 188 1.05 13.04 15.22
N ASP A 189 0.59 13.68 16.29
CA ASP A 189 -0.78 13.50 16.82
C ASP A 189 -1.87 13.92 15.82
N GLY A 190 -1.52 14.79 14.87
CA GLY A 190 -2.41 15.22 13.79
C GLY A 190 -2.44 14.30 12.58
N LEU A 191 -1.67 13.19 12.59
CA LEU A 191 -1.55 12.28 11.45
C LEU A 191 -2.92 11.76 10.99
N ARG A 192 -3.17 11.84 9.68
CA ARG A 192 -4.46 11.48 9.08
C ARG A 192 -4.47 10.12 8.40
N TYR A 193 -3.30 9.61 8.04
CA TYR A 193 -3.15 8.35 7.31
C TYR A 193 -2.03 7.52 7.91
N GLY A 194 -2.32 6.24 8.17
CA GLY A 194 -1.35 5.31 8.73
C GLY A 194 -0.23 4.92 7.77
N LYS A 195 -0.48 5.04 6.45
CA LYS A 195 0.57 4.89 5.42
C LYS A 195 0.55 6.07 4.46
N ILE A 196 1.73 6.57 4.16
CA ILE A 196 1.98 7.59 3.14
C ILE A 196 2.80 6.89 2.06
N VAL A 197 2.23 6.75 0.87
CA VAL A 197 2.80 5.94 -0.21
C VAL A 197 3.19 6.84 -1.36
N ILE A 198 4.47 6.89 -1.68
CA ILE A 198 5.01 7.57 -2.87
C ILE A 198 4.75 6.67 -4.07
N LEU A 199 4.00 7.16 -5.04
CA LEU A 199 3.66 6.47 -6.29
C LEU A 199 4.08 7.33 -7.48
N ALA A 200 5.22 6.99 -8.04
CA ALA A 200 5.82 7.67 -9.19
C ALA A 200 6.04 6.68 -10.34
N ASP A 201 6.20 7.20 -11.54
CA ASP A 201 6.54 6.41 -12.72
C ASP A 201 7.89 5.72 -12.55
N ALA A 202 8.09 4.60 -13.24
CA ALA A 202 9.35 3.86 -13.19
C ALA A 202 10.43 4.43 -14.13
N ASP A 203 10.20 5.60 -14.70
CA ASP A 203 11.16 6.31 -15.56
C ASP A 203 12.09 7.24 -14.75
N SER A 204 13.02 7.90 -15.44
CA SER A 204 14.00 8.81 -14.80
C SER A 204 13.36 10.00 -14.11
N ASP A 205 12.24 10.50 -14.60
CA ASP A 205 11.52 11.64 -14.02
C ASP A 205 10.77 11.23 -12.75
N GLY A 206 10.09 10.09 -12.79
CA GLY A 206 9.42 9.53 -11.62
C GLY A 206 10.39 9.13 -10.51
N LEU A 207 11.54 8.53 -10.85
CA LEU A 207 12.61 8.26 -9.87
C LEU A 207 13.15 9.53 -9.24
N HIS A 208 13.26 10.62 -10.01
CA HIS A 208 13.64 11.94 -9.47
C HIS A 208 12.58 12.48 -8.50
N ILE A 209 11.29 12.38 -8.83
CA ILE A 209 10.19 12.79 -7.95
C ILE A 209 10.19 11.96 -6.67
N ALA A 210 10.34 10.64 -6.78
CA ALA A 210 10.45 9.77 -5.63
C ALA A 210 11.63 10.16 -4.72
N THR A 211 12.79 10.48 -5.31
CA THR A 211 13.98 10.95 -4.57
C THR A 211 13.70 12.26 -3.84
N LEU A 212 13.06 13.24 -4.48
CA LEU A 212 12.72 14.53 -3.86
C LEU A 212 11.72 14.36 -2.71
N LEU A 213 10.72 13.48 -2.87
CA LEU A 213 9.76 13.16 -1.79
C LEU A 213 10.45 12.41 -0.65
N THR A 214 11.30 11.46 -0.94
CA THR A 214 12.11 10.75 0.07
C THR A 214 12.96 11.76 0.87
N ALA A 215 13.62 12.69 0.18
CA ALA A 215 14.39 13.75 0.83
C ALA A 215 13.53 14.65 1.72
N LEU A 216 12.34 15.02 1.26
CA LEU A 216 11.37 15.79 2.05
C LEU A 216 11.02 15.05 3.35
N PHE A 217 10.69 13.77 3.28
CA PHE A 217 10.33 13.00 4.46
C PHE A 217 11.53 12.79 5.40
N LEU A 218 12.69 12.42 4.89
CA LEU A 218 13.90 12.21 5.70
C LEU A 218 14.32 13.48 6.45
N ARG A 219 14.19 14.64 5.83
CA ARG A 219 14.67 15.90 6.40
C ARG A 219 13.66 16.63 7.25
N HIS A 220 12.40 16.65 6.81
CA HIS A 220 11.36 17.51 7.37
C HIS A 220 10.26 16.75 8.13
N PHE A 221 10.19 15.43 7.97
CA PHE A 221 9.26 14.56 8.68
C PHE A 221 9.96 13.29 9.20
N PRO A 222 11.12 13.41 9.87
CA PRO A 222 11.90 12.24 10.29
C PRO A 222 11.13 11.33 11.24
N THR A 223 10.23 11.87 12.06
CA THR A 223 9.39 11.10 12.97
C THR A 223 8.41 10.18 12.23
N LEU A 224 7.85 10.62 11.09
CA LEU A 224 7.00 9.76 10.26
C LEU A 224 7.77 8.60 9.63
N VAL A 225 9.04 8.83 9.26
CA VAL A 225 9.93 7.78 8.75
C VAL A 225 10.28 6.80 9.86
N ALA A 226 10.72 7.30 11.02
CA ALA A 226 11.09 6.48 12.17
C ALA A 226 9.90 5.65 12.70
N ALA A 227 8.68 6.20 12.67
CA ALA A 227 7.45 5.50 13.03
C ALA A 227 6.95 4.51 11.95
N GLY A 228 7.62 4.45 10.79
CA GLY A 228 7.31 3.48 9.74
C GLY A 228 6.08 3.81 8.89
N HIS A 229 5.71 5.08 8.78
CA HIS A 229 4.54 5.52 8.03
C HIS A 229 4.79 5.77 6.54
N VAL A 230 6.05 5.86 6.09
CA VAL A 230 6.40 6.25 4.72
C VAL A 230 6.81 5.04 3.88
N PHE A 231 6.24 4.93 2.70
CA PHE A 231 6.46 3.82 1.77
C PHE A 231 6.66 4.33 0.34
N VAL A 232 7.36 3.53 -0.46
CA VAL A 232 7.46 3.71 -1.92
C VAL A 232 6.75 2.54 -2.58
N ALA A 233 5.82 2.82 -3.48
CA ALA A 233 5.17 1.80 -4.29
C ALA A 233 6.08 1.39 -5.45
N MET A 234 6.04 0.11 -5.78
CA MET A 234 6.78 -0.49 -6.89
C MET A 234 5.80 -0.92 -7.98
N PRO A 235 5.42 0.00 -8.90
CA PRO A 235 4.57 -0.38 -10.02
C PRO A 235 5.32 -1.31 -10.97
N PRO A 236 4.63 -2.29 -11.60
CA PRO A 236 5.27 -3.19 -12.55
C PRO A 236 5.55 -2.48 -13.87
N LEU A 237 6.69 -2.83 -14.48
CA LEU A 237 7.01 -2.43 -15.85
C LEU A 237 6.34 -3.30 -16.91
N PHE A 238 6.02 -4.55 -16.57
CA PHE A 238 5.48 -5.50 -17.54
C PHE A 238 4.18 -6.14 -17.07
N ARG A 239 3.29 -6.32 -18.04
CA ARG A 239 2.13 -7.18 -17.95
C ARG A 239 2.29 -8.34 -18.92
N VAL A 240 2.04 -9.55 -18.45
CA VAL A 240 2.11 -10.78 -19.26
C VAL A 240 0.75 -11.46 -19.22
N ASP A 241 0.09 -11.51 -20.36
CA ASP A 241 -1.20 -12.19 -20.52
C ASP A 241 -0.95 -13.59 -21.12
N VAL A 242 -1.55 -14.62 -20.50
CA VAL A 242 -1.50 -16.01 -20.98
C VAL A 242 -2.90 -16.60 -20.94
N GLY A 243 -3.58 -16.61 -22.08
CA GLY A 243 -4.98 -17.00 -22.12
C GLY A 243 -5.87 -16.10 -21.28
N LYS A 244 -6.38 -16.62 -20.14
CA LYS A 244 -7.19 -15.85 -19.19
C LYS A 244 -6.41 -15.38 -17.95
N GLN A 245 -5.15 -15.74 -17.85
CA GLN A 245 -4.31 -15.40 -16.71
C GLN A 245 -3.51 -14.14 -17.00
N VAL A 246 -3.37 -13.28 -15.99
CA VAL A 246 -2.61 -12.03 -16.07
C VAL A 246 -1.55 -12.07 -14.99
N PHE A 247 -0.33 -11.74 -15.37
CA PHE A 247 0.81 -11.63 -14.48
C PHE A 247 1.45 -10.25 -14.63
N TYR A 248 2.12 -9.80 -13.59
CA TYR A 248 2.86 -8.55 -13.57
C TYR A 248 4.30 -8.82 -13.15
N ALA A 249 5.26 -8.13 -13.78
CA ALA A 249 6.68 -8.19 -13.44
C ALA A 249 7.23 -6.77 -13.26
N LEU A 250 8.06 -6.57 -12.23
CA LEU A 250 8.63 -5.26 -11.91
C LEU A 250 9.68 -4.82 -12.91
N ASP A 251 10.49 -5.77 -13.38
CA ASP A 251 11.64 -5.52 -14.23
C ASP A 251 11.85 -6.63 -15.28
N GLU A 252 12.90 -6.51 -16.06
CA GLU A 252 13.28 -7.48 -17.11
C GLU A 252 13.59 -8.86 -16.52
N GLU A 253 14.22 -8.91 -15.36
CA GLU A 253 14.61 -10.17 -14.73
C GLU A 253 13.37 -10.94 -14.23
N GLU A 254 12.44 -10.26 -13.54
CA GLU A 254 11.18 -10.89 -13.15
C GLU A 254 10.37 -11.34 -14.37
N LYS A 255 10.35 -10.54 -15.44
CA LYS A 255 9.70 -10.92 -16.71
C LYS A 255 10.32 -12.20 -17.27
N ARG A 256 11.65 -12.29 -17.32
CA ARG A 256 12.36 -13.48 -17.81
C ARG A 256 11.98 -14.72 -16.99
N LEU A 257 12.07 -14.62 -15.67
CA LEU A 257 11.70 -15.71 -14.75
C LEU A 257 10.24 -16.12 -14.90
N LEU A 258 9.36 -15.16 -15.09
CA LEU A 258 7.94 -15.40 -15.32
C LEU A 258 7.69 -16.15 -16.64
N LEU A 259 8.35 -15.77 -17.73
CA LEU A 259 8.24 -16.45 -19.01
C LEU A 259 8.77 -17.88 -18.95
N GLU A 260 9.88 -18.11 -18.27
CA GLU A 260 10.42 -19.46 -18.01
C GLU A 260 9.44 -20.31 -17.18
N LYS A 261 8.81 -19.72 -16.17
CA LYS A 261 7.76 -20.38 -15.37
C LYS A 261 6.58 -20.78 -16.24
N ILE A 262 6.07 -19.88 -17.08
CA ILE A 262 4.95 -20.13 -18.01
C ILE A 262 5.27 -21.32 -18.93
N GLN A 263 6.48 -21.39 -19.47
CA GLN A 263 6.93 -22.48 -20.32
C GLN A 263 7.04 -23.79 -19.57
N ARG A 264 7.64 -23.78 -18.38
CA ARG A 264 7.81 -24.97 -17.52
C ARG A 264 6.47 -25.57 -17.10
N GLU A 265 5.52 -24.71 -16.72
CA GLU A 265 4.18 -25.11 -16.28
C GLU A 265 3.24 -25.42 -17.46
N LYS A 266 3.70 -25.20 -18.71
CA LYS A 266 2.95 -25.44 -19.95
C LYS A 266 1.57 -24.76 -19.92
N LEU A 267 1.51 -23.51 -19.45
CA LEU A 267 0.26 -22.78 -19.40
C LEU A 267 -0.31 -22.62 -20.81
N LYS A 268 -1.62 -22.94 -20.95
CA LYS A 268 -2.30 -22.90 -22.25
C LYS A 268 -2.70 -21.47 -22.62
N GLY A 269 -2.35 -21.02 -23.81
CA GLY A 269 -2.72 -19.72 -24.35
C GLY A 269 -1.56 -19.07 -25.10
N GLN A 270 -1.90 -18.06 -25.90
CA GLN A 270 -0.89 -17.20 -26.50
C GLN A 270 -0.32 -16.28 -25.41
N VAL A 271 0.99 -16.17 -25.35
CA VAL A 271 1.69 -15.26 -24.43
C VAL A 271 1.76 -13.90 -25.10
N HIS A 272 1.23 -12.88 -24.45
CA HIS A 272 1.34 -11.48 -24.86
C HIS A 272 1.99 -10.67 -23.74
N VAL A 273 3.06 -9.93 -24.09
CA VAL A 273 3.81 -9.10 -23.15
C VAL A 273 3.58 -7.63 -23.51
N THR A 274 3.11 -6.85 -22.56
CA THR A 274 2.94 -5.40 -22.68
C THR A 274 3.91 -4.72 -21.72
N ARG A 275 4.68 -3.74 -22.19
CA ARG A 275 5.51 -2.88 -21.35
C ARG A 275 4.75 -1.59 -21.06
N PHE A 276 4.70 -1.18 -19.79
CA PHE A 276 4.22 0.14 -19.38
C PHE A 276 5.39 1.13 -19.34
N LYS A 277 5.21 2.30 -19.93
CA LYS A 277 6.19 3.40 -19.84
C LYS A 277 5.97 4.26 -18.60
N GLY A 278 4.74 4.27 -18.07
CA GLY A 278 4.39 5.00 -16.88
C GLY A 278 2.97 4.67 -16.39
N LEU A 279 2.62 5.18 -15.22
CA LEU A 279 1.32 4.98 -14.55
C LEU A 279 0.15 5.49 -15.40
N GLY A 280 0.40 6.51 -16.22
CA GLY A 280 -0.61 7.08 -17.11
C GLY A 280 -1.05 6.14 -18.24
N GLU A 281 -0.27 5.11 -18.55
CA GLU A 281 -0.63 4.08 -19.53
C GLU A 281 -1.45 2.93 -18.93
N MET A 282 -1.48 2.82 -17.61
CA MET A 282 -2.30 1.84 -16.91
C MET A 282 -3.75 2.35 -16.82
N ASN A 283 -4.69 1.50 -17.24
CA ASN A 283 -6.08 1.79 -16.91
C ASN A 283 -6.33 1.61 -15.39
N PRO A 284 -7.42 2.16 -14.84
CA PRO A 284 -7.67 2.10 -13.39
C PRO A 284 -7.70 0.67 -12.82
N GLN A 285 -8.18 -0.30 -13.57
CA GLN A 285 -8.22 -1.70 -13.13
C GLN A 285 -6.81 -2.28 -13.04
N GLN A 286 -5.96 -2.06 -14.03
CA GLN A 286 -4.57 -2.50 -14.03
C GLN A 286 -3.79 -1.88 -12.88
N LEU A 287 -3.95 -0.57 -12.66
CA LEU A 287 -3.31 0.15 -11.56
C LEU A 287 -3.78 -0.37 -10.20
N ARG A 288 -5.08 -0.65 -10.06
CA ARG A 288 -5.63 -1.29 -8.86
C ARG A 288 -4.99 -2.65 -8.61
N GLU A 289 -5.08 -3.54 -9.59
CA GLU A 289 -4.65 -4.94 -9.45
C GLU A 289 -3.14 -5.10 -9.23
N SER A 290 -2.33 -4.23 -9.81
CA SER A 290 -0.88 -4.36 -9.78
C SER A 290 -0.22 -3.58 -8.64
N THR A 291 -0.78 -2.39 -8.28
CA THR A 291 -0.04 -1.39 -7.49
C THR A 291 -0.78 -0.91 -6.25
N MET A 292 -2.12 -0.90 -6.24
CA MET A 292 -2.88 -0.30 -5.14
C MET A 292 -3.60 -1.32 -4.25
N HIS A 293 -3.99 -2.48 -4.78
CA HIS A 293 -4.70 -3.48 -4.00
C HIS A 293 -3.79 -4.11 -2.95
N VAL A 294 -4.28 -4.23 -1.72
CA VAL A 294 -3.49 -4.64 -0.54
C VAL A 294 -2.80 -5.99 -0.73
N ASP A 295 -3.46 -6.95 -1.40
CA ASP A 295 -2.95 -8.31 -1.54
C ASP A 295 -1.95 -8.49 -2.70
N THR A 296 -1.88 -7.53 -3.64
CA THR A 296 -1.10 -7.70 -4.87
C THR A 296 0.00 -6.67 -5.05
N ARG A 297 -0.14 -5.52 -4.39
CA ARG A 297 0.84 -4.43 -4.48
C ARG A 297 2.16 -4.79 -3.79
N ARG A 298 3.21 -4.10 -4.22
CA ARG A 298 4.51 -4.14 -3.56
C ARG A 298 4.85 -2.75 -3.03
N LEU A 299 5.09 -2.67 -1.73
CA LEU A 299 5.49 -1.45 -1.04
C LEU A 299 6.84 -1.68 -0.37
N VAL A 300 7.76 -0.74 -0.55
CA VAL A 300 9.03 -0.68 0.19
C VAL A 300 8.89 0.38 1.27
N GLN A 301 9.06 -0.01 2.52
CA GLN A 301 9.06 0.93 3.64
C GLN A 301 10.34 1.74 3.63
N LEU A 302 10.22 3.05 3.80
CA LEU A 302 11.38 3.92 3.96
C LEU A 302 11.92 3.77 5.37
N THR A 303 13.15 3.25 5.48
CA THR A 303 13.87 3.06 6.74
C THR A 303 15.22 3.78 6.69
N VAL A 304 15.75 4.10 7.86
CA VAL A 304 17.09 4.68 8.03
C VAL A 304 17.87 3.76 8.96
N ASP A 305 18.81 3.01 8.38
CA ASP A 305 19.66 2.10 9.16
C ASP A 305 20.87 2.85 9.73
N ASP A 306 21.47 3.75 8.94
CA ASP A 306 22.57 4.63 9.32
C ASP A 306 22.23 6.08 8.92
N ASP A 307 21.95 6.92 9.91
CA ASP A 307 21.59 8.33 9.68
C ASP A 307 22.75 9.11 9.04
N THR A 308 24.00 8.83 9.43
CA THR A 308 25.19 9.53 8.90
C THR A 308 25.41 9.17 7.44
N ALA A 309 25.38 7.90 7.09
CA ALA A 309 25.53 7.41 5.72
C ALA A 309 24.38 7.91 4.84
N THR A 310 23.13 7.84 5.33
CA THR A 310 21.94 8.32 4.63
C THR A 310 22.04 9.82 4.33
N ARG A 311 22.38 10.63 5.33
CA ARG A 311 22.58 12.08 5.16
C ARG A 311 23.68 12.42 4.18
N SER A 312 24.82 11.72 4.27
CA SER A 312 25.97 11.92 3.35
C SER A 312 25.58 11.60 1.90
N LEU A 313 24.84 10.50 1.68
CA LEU A 313 24.36 10.11 0.35
C LEU A 313 23.35 11.12 -0.20
N MET A 314 22.36 11.51 0.60
CA MET A 314 21.35 12.49 0.19
C MET A 314 21.95 13.87 -0.06
N ASP A 315 22.95 14.27 0.74
CA ASP A 315 23.69 15.50 0.52
C ASP A 315 24.46 15.45 -0.80
N MET A 316 25.17 14.35 -1.07
CA MET A 316 25.84 14.14 -2.36
C MET A 316 24.86 14.21 -3.53
N LEU A 317 23.69 13.59 -3.43
CA LEU A 317 22.70 13.54 -4.50
C LEU A 317 22.01 14.90 -4.74
N LEU A 318 21.69 15.66 -3.69
CA LEU A 318 20.75 16.78 -3.76
C LEU A 318 21.35 18.17 -3.47
N ALA A 319 22.47 18.25 -2.74
CA ALA A 319 23.06 19.56 -2.42
C ALA A 319 23.67 20.21 -3.67
N LYS A 320 23.37 21.50 -3.89
CA LYS A 320 23.86 22.26 -5.06
C LYS A 320 25.37 22.27 -5.15
N LYS A 321 26.06 22.40 -3.99
CA LYS A 321 27.51 22.48 -3.90
C LYS A 321 28.24 21.17 -4.21
N ARG A 322 27.53 20.03 -4.25
CA ARG A 322 28.12 18.70 -4.48
C ARG A 322 28.03 18.23 -5.95
N ALA A 323 27.85 19.17 -6.91
CA ALA A 323 27.76 18.82 -8.35
C ALA A 323 29.01 18.12 -8.89
N SER A 324 30.21 18.55 -8.46
CA SER A 324 31.48 17.89 -8.81
C SER A 324 31.57 16.46 -8.31
N ASP A 325 31.10 16.24 -7.06
CA ASP A 325 31.14 14.93 -6.42
C ASP A 325 30.19 13.95 -7.12
N ARG A 326 28.99 14.42 -7.52
CA ARG A 326 28.04 13.62 -8.35
C ARG A 326 28.66 13.23 -9.68
N LYS A 327 29.38 14.17 -10.33
CA LYS A 327 30.08 13.89 -11.59
C LYS A 327 31.11 12.78 -11.39
N SER A 328 31.97 12.91 -10.39
CA SER A 328 32.98 11.90 -10.07
C SER A 328 32.37 10.56 -9.69
N TRP A 329 31.27 10.56 -8.95
CA TRP A 329 30.54 9.34 -8.59
C TRP A 329 29.95 8.65 -9.82
N LEU A 330 29.37 9.41 -10.76
CA LEU A 330 28.87 8.88 -12.03
C LEU A 330 30.00 8.32 -12.92
N GLU A 331 31.14 9.02 -13.00
CA GLU A 331 32.31 8.55 -13.73
C GLU A 331 32.89 7.25 -13.17
N GLN A 332 32.82 7.04 -11.85
CA GLN A 332 33.30 5.84 -11.18
C GLN A 332 32.32 4.65 -11.20
N LYS A 333 31.02 4.93 -11.20
CA LYS A 333 29.96 3.92 -11.03
C LYS A 333 28.97 3.84 -12.20
N GLY A 334 29.15 4.66 -13.22
CA GLY A 334 28.23 4.69 -14.37
C GLY A 334 28.13 3.35 -15.10
N ASP A 335 29.22 2.59 -15.13
CA ASP A 335 29.26 1.27 -15.77
C ASP A 335 28.40 0.22 -15.04
N LEU A 336 27.97 0.52 -13.80
CA LEU A 336 27.08 -0.36 -13.02
C LEU A 336 25.60 -0.06 -13.32
N ALA A 337 25.30 1.01 -14.06
CA ALA A 337 23.94 1.34 -14.45
C ALA A 337 23.50 0.37 -15.57
N THR A 338 22.41 -0.33 -15.33
CA THR A 338 21.73 -1.08 -16.37
C THR A 338 21.07 -0.08 -17.31
N LEU A 339 21.64 0.14 -18.49
CA LEU A 339 21.02 0.96 -19.52
C LEU A 339 19.88 0.15 -20.14
N GLU A 340 18.66 0.56 -19.87
CA GLU A 340 17.50 0.08 -20.64
C GLU A 340 17.53 0.77 -22.02
N VAL A 341 17.89 0.03 -23.07
CA VAL A 341 17.86 0.46 -24.47
C VAL A 341 16.47 0.22 -25.04
#